data_a8d94926b324f2d2666b8844d33acd07
#
_entry.id   a8d94926b324f2d2666b8844d33acd07
#
_cell.length_a   1.000
_cell.length_b   1.000
_cell.length_c   1.000
_cell.angle_alpha   90.00
_cell.angle_beta   90.00
_cell.angle_gamma   90.00
#
_symmetry.space_group_name_H-M   'P 1'
#
loop_
_entity.id
_entity.type
_entity.pdbx_description
1 polymer ?
#
loop_
_entity_poly.entity_id
_entity_poly.type
_entity_poly.pdbx_seq_one_letter_code
_entity_poly.pdbx_strand_id
1 'polypeptide(L)'
;MADINSAAGIQPVVSSNAAHNEPPEVTSPVPHVPSTSGRGVVGKKANVAAVIVAGGSGERFGRHGGKQLLPICGKPLMSWCLQAFDAVSCVGKIVIVCPEARCEEYRSLAVEPYGLVTPVEFVPSGSIRQESALHGVEAVAQDFPIVAMHDGARPLILPETIMHAINVLKGTLDADGVVCGHPAIDTLKVVEGTSVVGTPDRSLFWIAQTPQVFHSDVLLEAHRAALQEGYVGTDDSSLVERIGGKIVLVDCPRDNMKLTVPEDLPAVSALLHARYGEAQEQ
;
A
#
# COMPACT_ATOMS: atom_id res chain seq x y z
N MET A 1 30.84 -16.33 22.92
CA MET A 1 29.66 -16.64 23.74
C MET A 1 29.21 -15.31 24.32
N ALA A 2 28.26 -14.68 23.68
CA ALA A 2 27.66 -13.42 24.11
C ALA A 2 26.15 -13.65 24.18
N ASP A 3 25.60 -13.34 25.33
CA ASP A 3 24.20 -13.55 25.71
C ASP A 3 23.23 -12.80 24.81
N ILE A 4 22.31 -13.53 24.18
CA ILE A 4 21.13 -12.99 23.52
C ILE A 4 19.92 -13.34 24.42
N ASN A 5 19.71 -12.55 25.45
CA ASN A 5 18.51 -12.63 26.27
C ASN A 5 18.01 -11.23 26.62
N SER A 6 17.25 -10.65 25.69
CA SER A 6 16.40 -9.48 25.95
C SER A 6 15.34 -9.40 24.85
N ALA A 7 14.44 -10.33 24.79
CA ALA A 7 13.18 -10.21 24.06
C ALA A 7 12.04 -10.38 25.07
N ALA A 8 11.40 -9.25 25.32
CA ALA A 8 10.09 -8.98 25.91
C ALA A 8 9.32 -10.18 26.50
N GLY A 9 9.16 -10.15 27.82
CA GLY A 9 8.32 -11.09 28.57
C GLY A 9 6.85 -10.96 28.18
N ILE A 10 6.36 -11.94 27.46
CA ILE A 10 4.93 -12.20 27.33
C ILE A 10 4.61 -13.25 28.38
N GLN A 11 4.07 -12.85 29.51
CA GLN A 11 3.48 -13.78 30.49
C GLN A 11 2.10 -14.23 30.01
N PRO A 12 1.73 -15.51 30.17
CA PRO A 12 0.40 -15.97 29.83
C PRO A 12 -0.61 -15.48 30.88
N VAL A 13 -1.54 -14.66 30.47
CA VAL A 13 -2.72 -14.33 31.27
C VAL A 13 -3.70 -15.50 31.11
N VAL A 14 -3.81 -16.35 32.17
CA VAL A 14 -4.89 -17.29 32.31
C VAL A 14 -6.03 -16.55 33.00
N SER A 15 -7.09 -16.25 32.26
CA SER A 15 -8.36 -15.81 32.81
C SER A 15 -9.47 -16.72 32.30
N SER A 16 -10.01 -17.52 33.22
CA SER A 16 -11.25 -18.26 33.06
C SER A 16 -12.41 -17.27 33.09
N ASN A 17 -13.18 -17.17 32.00
CA ASN A 17 -14.63 -16.96 32.06
C ASN A 17 -15.24 -17.26 30.67
N ALA A 18 -15.92 -18.39 30.59
CA ALA A 18 -16.78 -18.71 29.47
C ALA A 18 -18.10 -17.92 29.65
N ALA A 19 -18.29 -16.93 28.77
CA ALA A 19 -19.63 -16.40 28.52
C ALA A 19 -19.82 -16.44 26.98
N HIS A 20 -20.83 -17.22 26.57
CA HIS A 20 -21.30 -17.29 25.20
C HIS A 20 -21.76 -15.88 24.78
N ASN A 21 -21.07 -15.28 23.84
CA ASN A 21 -21.57 -14.15 23.08
C ASN A 21 -21.60 -14.54 21.60
N GLU A 22 -22.81 -14.69 21.08
CA GLU A 22 -23.06 -14.79 19.65
C GLU A 22 -22.59 -13.49 18.95
N PRO A 23 -21.99 -13.57 17.76
CA PRO A 23 -21.60 -12.39 17.02
C PRO A 23 -22.85 -11.63 16.53
N PRO A 24 -22.86 -10.30 16.54
CA PRO A 24 -23.96 -9.53 16.00
C PRO A 24 -24.09 -9.75 14.49
N GLU A 25 -25.31 -10.03 14.06
CA GLU A 25 -25.74 -10.08 12.65
C GLU A 25 -25.51 -8.73 12.00
N VAL A 26 -24.56 -8.64 11.07
CA VAL A 26 -24.35 -7.44 10.26
C VAL A 26 -25.25 -7.54 9.02
N THR A 27 -26.49 -7.10 9.18
CA THR A 27 -27.38 -6.81 8.05
C THR A 27 -27.41 -5.31 7.82
N SER A 28 -26.68 -4.81 6.84
CA SER A 28 -26.99 -3.53 6.21
C SER A 28 -26.52 -3.55 4.76
N PRO A 29 -27.40 -3.34 3.79
CA PRO A 29 -26.99 -3.27 2.40
C PRO A 29 -26.25 -1.95 2.13
N VAL A 30 -25.13 -2.05 1.44
CA VAL A 30 -24.38 -0.91 0.91
C VAL A 30 -25.29 -0.14 -0.05
N PRO A 31 -25.51 1.17 0.14
CA PRO A 31 -26.31 1.94 -0.78
C PRO A 31 -25.59 2.09 -2.13
N HIS A 32 -26.28 1.69 -3.17
CA HIS A 32 -25.90 1.90 -4.57
C HIS A 32 -25.93 3.40 -4.85
N VAL A 33 -24.78 4.01 -5.14
CA VAL A 33 -24.69 5.41 -5.55
C VAL A 33 -24.85 5.46 -7.07
N PRO A 34 -25.89 6.14 -7.61
CA PRO A 34 -26.02 6.29 -9.06
C PRO A 34 -24.93 7.22 -9.61
N SER A 35 -24.36 6.86 -10.75
CA SER A 35 -23.44 7.69 -11.53
C SER A 35 -24.16 8.96 -12.00
N THR A 36 -23.87 10.10 -11.40
CA THR A 36 -24.27 11.39 -11.94
C THR A 36 -23.14 11.97 -12.78
N SER A 37 -23.30 11.86 -14.08
CA SER A 37 -22.58 12.68 -15.05
C SER A 37 -23.00 14.14 -14.89
N GLY A 38 -22.06 15.04 -14.67
CA GLY A 38 -22.23 16.44 -15.03
C GLY A 38 -22.01 17.50 -13.97
N ARG A 39 -20.91 18.25 -14.16
CA ARG A 39 -20.71 19.68 -13.95
C ARG A 39 -20.52 20.22 -12.52
N GLY A 40 -19.41 20.93 -12.40
CA GLY A 40 -19.21 21.96 -11.38
C GLY A 40 -18.24 21.55 -10.29
N VAL A 41 -16.96 21.42 -10.63
CA VAL A 41 -15.87 21.32 -9.66
C VAL A 41 -15.72 22.67 -8.99
N VAL A 42 -16.44 22.88 -7.90
CA VAL A 42 -16.00 23.81 -6.86
C VAL A 42 -14.74 23.20 -6.27
N GLY A 43 -13.58 23.83 -6.48
CA GLY A 43 -12.27 23.29 -6.19
C GLY A 43 -12.12 22.78 -4.75
N LYS A 44 -12.34 21.51 -4.54
CA LYS A 44 -11.77 20.82 -3.37
C LYS A 44 -10.26 20.81 -3.58
N LYS A 45 -9.55 21.54 -2.73
CA LYS A 45 -8.09 21.61 -2.76
C LYS A 45 -7.56 20.17 -2.63
N ALA A 46 -7.00 19.63 -3.71
CA ALA A 46 -6.36 18.33 -3.71
C ALA A 46 -5.19 18.40 -2.71
N ASN A 47 -5.26 17.60 -1.64
CA ASN A 47 -4.36 17.71 -0.50
C ASN A 47 -3.64 16.38 -0.18
N VAL A 48 -3.70 15.44 -1.11
CA VAL A 48 -3.04 14.13 -1.01
C VAL A 48 -2.08 13.97 -2.18
N ALA A 49 -0.86 13.52 -1.91
CA ALA A 49 0.04 13.03 -2.94
C ALA A 49 0.09 11.50 -2.89
N ALA A 50 0.12 10.85 -4.05
CA ALA A 50 0.39 9.42 -4.17
C ALA A 50 1.86 9.20 -4.52
N VAL A 51 2.55 8.34 -3.77
CA VAL A 51 3.92 7.91 -4.07
C VAL A 51 3.90 6.45 -4.46
N ILE A 52 4.17 6.17 -5.72
CA ILE A 52 4.15 4.82 -6.31
C ILE A 52 5.58 4.29 -6.38
N VAL A 53 5.92 3.35 -5.48
CA VAL A 53 7.25 2.78 -5.42
C VAL A 53 7.40 1.70 -6.51
N ALA A 54 8.25 1.97 -7.49
CA ALA A 54 8.45 1.16 -8.68
C ALA A 54 9.94 0.82 -8.96
N GLY A 55 10.84 1.10 -8.01
CA GLY A 55 12.30 0.93 -8.16
C GLY A 55 12.83 -0.50 -8.04
N GLY A 56 11.97 -1.48 -7.69
CA GLY A 56 12.42 -2.86 -7.46
C GLY A 56 13.00 -3.54 -8.70
N SER A 57 14.14 -4.21 -8.56
CA SER A 57 14.86 -4.94 -9.63
C SER A 57 14.07 -6.06 -10.30
N GLY A 58 13.07 -6.62 -9.59
CA GLY A 58 12.29 -7.76 -10.09
C GLY A 58 13.01 -9.10 -10.04
N GLU A 59 14.11 -9.24 -9.30
CA GLU A 59 14.92 -10.46 -9.19
C GLU A 59 14.09 -11.70 -8.89
N ARG A 60 13.19 -11.63 -7.90
CA ARG A 60 12.26 -12.72 -7.55
C ARG A 60 11.29 -13.09 -8.67
N PHE A 61 11.10 -12.20 -9.64
CA PHE A 61 10.25 -12.43 -10.81
C PHE A 61 11.04 -12.97 -12.01
N GLY A 62 12.37 -13.14 -11.89
CA GLY A 62 13.24 -13.66 -12.95
C GLY A 62 13.36 -12.74 -14.18
N ARG A 63 12.97 -11.47 -14.08
CA ARG A 63 13.07 -10.48 -15.16
C ARG A 63 14.02 -9.36 -14.79
N HIS A 64 15.08 -9.18 -15.60
CA HIS A 64 15.88 -7.97 -15.54
C HIS A 64 15.02 -6.77 -16.01
N GLY A 65 14.97 -5.73 -15.18
CA GLY A 65 14.27 -4.49 -15.54
C GLY A 65 12.90 -4.29 -14.87
N GLY A 66 12.56 -5.11 -13.88
CA GLY A 66 11.34 -4.90 -13.07
C GLY A 66 10.07 -5.41 -13.76
N LYS A 67 9.07 -5.70 -12.96
CA LYS A 67 7.77 -6.26 -13.38
C LYS A 67 6.69 -5.19 -13.59
N GLN A 68 6.96 -3.95 -13.20
CA GLN A 68 5.99 -2.84 -13.22
C GLN A 68 5.52 -2.49 -14.63
N LEU A 69 6.38 -2.72 -15.64
CA LEU A 69 6.05 -2.52 -17.04
C LEU A 69 5.61 -3.80 -17.76
N LEU A 70 5.42 -4.92 -17.03
CA LEU A 70 4.88 -6.15 -17.60
C LEU A 70 3.47 -5.89 -18.12
N PRO A 71 3.18 -6.19 -19.41
CA PRO A 71 1.83 -6.04 -19.93
C PRO A 71 0.90 -7.12 -19.35
N ILE A 72 -0.20 -6.70 -18.75
CA ILE A 72 -1.26 -7.55 -18.20
C ILE A 72 -2.60 -6.96 -18.62
N CYS A 73 -3.43 -7.77 -19.26
CA CYS A 73 -4.75 -7.32 -19.76
C CYS A 73 -4.64 -6.00 -20.55
N GLY A 74 -3.72 -5.97 -21.56
CA GLY A 74 -3.60 -4.87 -22.50
C GLY A 74 -2.82 -3.64 -22.06
N LYS A 75 -2.35 -3.55 -20.80
CA LYS A 75 -1.55 -2.40 -20.33
C LYS A 75 -0.48 -2.81 -19.31
N PRO A 76 0.56 -1.97 -19.08
CA PRO A 76 1.56 -2.21 -18.05
C PRO A 76 0.95 -2.40 -16.66
N LEU A 77 1.52 -3.31 -15.88
CA LEU A 77 1.05 -3.66 -14.54
C LEU A 77 0.76 -2.42 -13.68
N MET A 78 1.70 -1.46 -13.63
CA MET A 78 1.55 -0.27 -12.78
C MET A 78 0.50 0.72 -13.30
N SER A 79 0.18 0.72 -14.60
CA SER A 79 -0.83 1.63 -15.16
C SER A 79 -2.22 1.40 -14.54
N TRP A 80 -2.50 0.20 -14.06
CA TRP A 80 -3.73 -0.12 -13.35
C TRP A 80 -3.83 0.66 -12.04
N CYS A 81 -2.80 0.64 -11.20
CA CYS A 81 -2.84 1.40 -9.95
C CYS A 81 -2.74 2.92 -10.20
N LEU A 82 -2.00 3.38 -11.21
CA LEU A 82 -1.95 4.80 -11.57
C LEU A 82 -3.34 5.34 -11.91
N GLN A 83 -4.12 4.63 -12.73
CA GLN A 83 -5.49 5.01 -13.05
C GLN A 83 -6.42 4.99 -11.82
N ALA A 84 -6.21 4.04 -10.89
CA ALA A 84 -6.98 4.00 -9.65
C ALA A 84 -6.71 5.24 -8.78
N PHE A 85 -5.46 5.69 -8.66
CA PHE A 85 -5.12 6.92 -7.94
C PHE A 85 -5.59 8.18 -8.67
N ASP A 86 -5.51 8.22 -10.01
CA ASP A 86 -5.99 9.32 -10.83
C ASP A 86 -7.51 9.55 -10.69
N ALA A 87 -8.27 8.49 -10.47
CA ALA A 87 -9.71 8.56 -10.25
C ALA A 87 -10.11 9.13 -8.87
N VAL A 88 -9.15 9.30 -7.94
CA VAL A 88 -9.41 9.81 -6.58
C VAL A 88 -9.29 11.33 -6.55
N SER A 89 -10.39 12.03 -6.44
CA SER A 89 -10.48 13.51 -6.59
C SER A 89 -9.65 14.33 -5.60
N CYS A 90 -9.23 13.78 -4.46
CA CYS A 90 -8.37 14.47 -3.49
C CYS A 90 -6.88 14.23 -3.74
N VAL A 91 -6.51 13.35 -4.67
CA VAL A 91 -5.11 13.16 -5.10
C VAL A 91 -4.76 14.28 -6.08
N GLY A 92 -3.79 15.09 -5.71
CA GLY A 92 -3.36 16.26 -6.50
C GLY A 92 -2.04 16.05 -7.21
N LYS A 93 -1.31 14.98 -6.89
CA LYS A 93 -0.03 14.64 -7.50
C LYS A 93 0.25 13.15 -7.38
N ILE A 94 0.83 12.58 -8.40
CA ILE A 94 1.36 11.21 -8.40
C ILE A 94 2.87 11.29 -8.60
N VAL A 95 3.63 10.72 -7.69
CA VAL A 95 5.10 10.58 -7.81
C VAL A 95 5.42 9.12 -8.09
N ILE A 96 6.12 8.87 -9.18
CA ILE A 96 6.62 7.53 -9.54
C ILE A 96 8.10 7.46 -9.19
N VAL A 97 8.42 6.58 -8.24
CA VAL A 97 9.81 6.35 -7.83
C VAL A 97 10.34 5.14 -8.58
N CYS A 98 11.22 5.37 -9.56
CA CYS A 98 11.76 4.33 -10.43
C CYS A 98 13.25 4.56 -10.73
N PRO A 99 13.97 3.56 -11.31
CA PRO A 99 15.36 3.76 -11.70
C PRO A 99 15.51 4.94 -12.65
N GLU A 100 16.43 5.86 -12.38
CA GLU A 100 16.62 7.10 -13.14
C GLU A 100 16.79 6.85 -14.64
N ALA A 101 17.61 5.88 -15.01
CA ALA A 101 17.86 5.50 -16.41
C ALA A 101 16.62 4.98 -17.14
N ARG A 102 15.52 4.72 -16.43
CA ARG A 102 14.28 4.16 -17.00
C ARG A 102 13.07 5.08 -16.86
N CYS A 103 13.24 6.28 -16.32
CA CYS A 103 12.11 7.21 -16.14
C CYS A 103 11.37 7.48 -17.46
N GLU A 104 12.08 7.64 -18.57
CA GLU A 104 11.47 7.87 -19.88
C GLU A 104 10.70 6.64 -20.40
N GLU A 105 11.22 5.45 -20.15
CA GLU A 105 10.51 4.20 -20.47
C GLU A 105 9.19 4.06 -19.66
N TYR A 106 9.23 4.38 -18.36
CA TYR A 106 8.03 4.40 -17.52
C TYR A 106 7.02 5.46 -17.99
N ARG A 107 7.50 6.64 -18.38
CA ARG A 107 6.68 7.73 -18.90
C ARG A 107 5.95 7.30 -20.17
N SER A 108 6.69 6.88 -21.17
CA SER A 108 6.15 6.53 -22.49
C SER A 108 5.27 5.29 -22.50
N LEU A 109 5.56 4.29 -21.66
CA LEU A 109 4.81 3.04 -21.65
C LEU A 109 3.65 3.01 -20.64
N ALA A 110 3.82 3.62 -19.46
CA ALA A 110 2.88 3.43 -18.36
C ALA A 110 2.04 4.67 -18.00
N VAL A 111 2.40 5.86 -18.49
CA VAL A 111 1.73 7.13 -18.15
C VAL A 111 1.06 7.76 -19.37
N GLU A 112 1.83 8.14 -20.38
CA GLU A 112 1.34 8.91 -21.53
C GLU A 112 0.18 8.26 -22.30
N PRO A 113 0.19 6.94 -22.56
CA PRO A 113 -0.91 6.30 -23.29
C PRO A 113 -2.25 6.30 -22.57
N TYR A 114 -2.27 6.60 -21.28
CA TYR A 114 -3.47 6.42 -20.42
C TYR A 114 -4.12 7.73 -19.99
N GLY A 115 -3.62 8.89 -20.43
CA GLY A 115 -4.27 10.18 -20.29
C GLY A 115 -4.61 10.57 -18.85
N LEU A 116 -3.69 10.33 -17.91
CA LEU A 116 -3.90 10.70 -16.50
C LEU A 116 -4.09 12.21 -16.39
N VAL A 117 -5.09 12.61 -15.60
CA VAL A 117 -5.41 14.04 -15.36
C VAL A 117 -4.56 14.59 -14.22
N THR A 118 -4.25 13.76 -13.23
CA THR A 118 -3.40 14.12 -12.10
C THR A 118 -1.95 14.29 -12.57
N PRO A 119 -1.28 15.40 -12.22
CA PRO A 119 0.12 15.61 -12.56
C PRO A 119 1.02 14.48 -12.08
N VAL A 120 1.91 14.00 -12.96
CA VAL A 120 2.85 12.91 -12.66
C VAL A 120 4.28 13.45 -12.65
N GLU A 121 5.00 13.16 -11.58
CA GLU A 121 6.42 13.44 -11.42
C GLU A 121 7.21 12.14 -11.30
N PHE A 122 8.45 12.11 -11.79
CA PHE A 122 9.36 10.98 -11.66
C PHE A 122 10.51 11.33 -10.73
N VAL A 123 10.79 10.43 -9.79
CA VAL A 123 11.87 10.59 -8.81
C VAL A 123 12.78 9.35 -8.89
N PRO A 124 14.10 9.53 -8.86
CA PRO A 124 15.04 8.41 -8.86
C PRO A 124 14.83 7.48 -7.66
N SER A 125 14.86 6.18 -7.88
CA SER A 125 14.85 5.19 -6.80
C SER A 125 16.21 5.13 -6.09
N GLY A 126 16.18 4.78 -4.81
CA GLY A 126 17.37 4.48 -4.02
C GLY A 126 17.84 3.04 -4.20
N SER A 127 18.85 2.66 -3.42
CA SER A 127 19.45 1.33 -3.43
C SER A 127 18.54 0.26 -2.81
N ILE A 128 17.70 0.66 -1.86
CA ILE A 128 16.70 -0.18 -1.20
C ILE A 128 15.31 0.44 -1.28
N ARG A 129 14.26 -0.35 -0.96
CA ARG A 129 12.87 0.12 -0.97
C ARG A 129 12.65 1.34 -0.06
N GLN A 130 13.22 1.33 1.14
CA GLN A 130 13.07 2.41 2.12
C GLN A 130 13.66 3.73 1.62
N GLU A 131 14.84 3.69 1.01
CA GLU A 131 15.48 4.87 0.40
C GLU A 131 14.64 5.40 -0.76
N SER A 132 14.13 4.51 -1.62
CA SER A 132 13.20 4.88 -2.68
C SER A 132 11.92 5.55 -2.14
N ALA A 133 11.37 5.04 -1.04
CA ALA A 133 10.21 5.63 -0.37
C ALA A 133 10.52 7.02 0.18
N LEU A 134 11.67 7.21 0.84
CA LEU A 134 12.14 8.50 1.34
C LEU A 134 12.21 9.55 0.22
N HIS A 135 12.85 9.21 -0.93
CA HIS A 135 12.94 10.13 -2.07
C HIS A 135 11.55 10.57 -2.56
N GLY A 136 10.59 9.64 -2.62
CA GLY A 136 9.22 9.95 -3.00
C GLY A 136 8.51 10.85 -1.99
N VAL A 137 8.69 10.61 -0.69
CA VAL A 137 8.11 11.44 0.37
C VAL A 137 8.71 12.84 0.37
N GLU A 138 10.03 12.99 0.22
CA GLU A 138 10.71 14.29 0.13
C GLU A 138 10.21 15.15 -1.03
N ALA A 139 9.82 14.53 -2.15
CA ALA A 139 9.30 15.25 -3.32
C ALA A 139 7.89 15.83 -3.09
N VAL A 140 7.18 15.46 -2.02
CA VAL A 140 5.78 15.87 -1.82
C VAL A 140 5.48 16.45 -0.44
N ALA A 141 6.30 16.19 0.59
CA ALA A 141 5.95 16.48 1.97
C ALA A 141 5.77 17.98 2.27
N GLN A 142 6.38 18.88 1.50
CA GLN A 142 6.22 20.33 1.69
C GLN A 142 4.90 20.85 1.11
N ASP A 143 4.40 20.22 0.05
CA ASP A 143 3.24 20.70 -0.71
C ASP A 143 1.94 19.99 -0.34
N PHE A 144 2.05 18.75 0.16
CA PHE A 144 0.91 17.88 0.44
C PHE A 144 0.93 17.41 1.91
N PRO A 145 -0.09 17.75 2.71
CA PRO A 145 -0.15 17.33 4.12
C PRO A 145 -0.39 15.83 4.32
N ILE A 146 -0.85 15.12 3.28
CA ILE A 146 -1.09 13.68 3.33
C ILE A 146 -0.38 13.03 2.15
N VAL A 147 0.29 11.92 2.42
CA VAL A 147 0.91 11.06 1.42
C VAL A 147 0.36 9.64 1.48
N ALA A 148 0.05 9.07 0.32
CA ALA A 148 -0.37 7.68 0.15
C ALA A 148 0.77 6.91 -0.54
N MET A 149 1.44 6.06 0.23
CA MET A 149 2.51 5.17 -0.25
C MET A 149 1.92 3.91 -0.86
N HIS A 150 2.30 3.58 -2.09
CA HIS A 150 1.75 2.40 -2.76
C HIS A 150 2.81 1.62 -3.56
N ASP A 151 2.72 0.31 -3.50
CA ASP A 151 3.56 -0.58 -4.31
C ASP A 151 3.07 -0.58 -5.77
N GLY A 152 3.89 -0.15 -6.73
CA GLY A 152 3.57 -0.21 -8.16
C GLY A 152 3.37 -1.63 -8.72
N ALA A 153 3.50 -2.64 -7.87
CA ALA A 153 3.24 -4.05 -8.16
C ALA A 153 1.88 -4.57 -7.63
N ARG A 154 0.98 -3.68 -7.17
CA ARG A 154 -0.40 -4.00 -6.75
C ARG A 154 -1.42 -3.36 -7.71
N PRO A 155 -1.70 -4.02 -8.84
CA PRO A 155 -2.56 -3.44 -9.87
C PRO A 155 -4.06 -3.46 -9.53
N LEU A 156 -4.44 -4.17 -8.48
CA LEU A 156 -5.83 -4.46 -8.15
C LEU A 156 -6.43 -3.51 -7.09
N ILE A 157 -5.69 -2.46 -6.72
CA ILE A 157 -6.22 -1.44 -5.80
C ILE A 157 -7.42 -0.72 -6.44
N LEU A 158 -8.44 -0.45 -5.64
CA LEU A 158 -9.65 0.26 -6.08
C LEU A 158 -9.64 1.71 -5.58
N PRO A 159 -10.18 2.67 -6.36
CA PRO A 159 -10.32 4.07 -5.95
C PRO A 159 -11.07 4.22 -4.62
N GLU A 160 -12.08 3.40 -4.38
CA GLU A 160 -12.89 3.40 -3.15
C GLU A 160 -12.04 3.02 -1.93
N THR A 161 -11.14 2.03 -2.07
CA THR A 161 -10.22 1.62 -1.00
C THR A 161 -9.21 2.72 -0.68
N ILE A 162 -8.67 3.38 -1.71
CA ILE A 162 -7.75 4.53 -1.54
C ILE A 162 -8.48 5.66 -0.79
N MET A 163 -9.67 6.03 -1.25
CA MET A 163 -10.48 7.08 -0.63
C MET A 163 -10.86 6.72 0.81
N HIS A 164 -11.20 5.45 1.08
CA HIS A 164 -11.53 4.99 2.42
C HIS A 164 -10.36 5.15 3.38
N ALA A 165 -9.16 4.70 3.01
CA ALA A 165 -7.96 4.85 3.84
C ALA A 165 -7.65 6.33 4.13
N ILE A 166 -7.76 7.21 3.13
CA ILE A 166 -7.57 8.66 3.31
C ILE A 166 -8.63 9.24 4.26
N ASN A 167 -9.87 8.83 4.15
CA ASN A 167 -10.95 9.34 5.00
C ASN A 167 -10.80 8.85 6.45
N VAL A 168 -10.34 7.61 6.67
CA VAL A 168 -10.05 7.10 8.01
C VAL A 168 -8.92 7.90 8.67
N LEU A 169 -7.83 8.20 7.96
CA LEU A 169 -6.77 9.06 8.49
C LEU A 169 -7.32 10.44 8.89
N LYS A 170 -8.10 11.06 8.01
CA LYS A 170 -8.69 12.39 8.27
C LYS A 170 -9.72 12.40 9.41
N GLY A 171 -10.40 11.28 9.65
CA GLY A 171 -11.45 11.13 10.65
C GLY A 171 -10.97 10.63 12.02
N THR A 172 -9.74 10.15 12.13
CA THR A 172 -9.19 9.58 13.37
C THR A 172 -8.20 10.56 14.00
N LEU A 173 -8.61 11.19 15.11
CA LEU A 173 -7.93 12.34 15.70
C LEU A 173 -6.45 12.10 16.05
N ASP A 174 -6.09 10.90 16.48
CA ASP A 174 -4.74 10.59 16.97
C ASP A 174 -3.99 9.62 16.06
N ALA A 175 -4.44 9.45 14.81
CA ALA A 175 -3.75 8.57 13.88
C ALA A 175 -2.70 9.34 13.10
N ASP A 176 -1.46 8.84 13.11
CA ASP A 176 -0.35 9.34 12.30
C ASP A 176 -0.30 8.67 10.94
N GLY A 177 -0.88 7.46 10.85
CA GLY A 177 -0.98 6.71 9.62
C GLY A 177 -2.08 5.65 9.62
N VAL A 178 -2.45 5.24 8.41
CA VAL A 178 -3.42 4.19 8.15
C VAL A 178 -2.80 3.17 7.20
N VAL A 179 -2.92 1.89 7.54
CA VAL A 179 -2.43 0.78 6.71
C VAL A 179 -3.61 -0.02 6.21
N CYS A 180 -3.73 -0.16 4.90
CA CYS A 180 -4.63 -1.13 4.28
C CYS A 180 -4.13 -2.55 4.54
N GLY A 181 -5.03 -3.44 4.94
CA GLY A 181 -4.69 -4.82 5.20
C GLY A 181 -5.94 -5.67 5.40
N HIS A 182 -5.76 -6.89 5.82
CA HIS A 182 -6.86 -7.79 6.19
C HIS A 182 -6.41 -8.74 7.30
N PRO A 183 -7.34 -9.27 8.13
CA PRO A 183 -7.02 -10.27 9.13
C PRO A 183 -6.37 -11.52 8.52
N ALA A 184 -5.37 -12.08 9.21
CA ALA A 184 -4.76 -13.34 8.81
C ALA A 184 -5.80 -14.49 8.95
N ILE A 185 -5.93 -15.30 7.89
CA ILE A 185 -6.86 -16.44 7.85
C ILE A 185 -6.15 -17.78 8.03
N ASP A 186 -4.89 -17.83 7.62
CA ASP A 186 -4.08 -19.05 7.72
C ASP A 186 -3.54 -19.24 9.15
N THR A 187 -3.22 -20.49 9.49
CA THR A 187 -2.52 -20.77 10.73
C THR A 187 -1.08 -20.34 10.62
N LEU A 188 -0.66 -19.40 11.47
CA LEU A 188 0.71 -18.90 11.52
C LEU A 188 1.57 -19.80 12.43
N LYS A 189 2.82 -20.01 12.07
CA LYS A 189 3.83 -20.73 12.84
C LYS A 189 5.03 -19.83 13.11
N VAL A 190 5.45 -19.77 14.37
CA VAL A 190 6.76 -19.22 14.72
C VAL A 190 7.77 -20.36 14.57
N VAL A 191 8.87 -20.08 13.88
CA VAL A 191 9.88 -21.10 13.56
C VAL A 191 11.29 -20.65 13.92
N GLU A 192 12.11 -21.62 14.35
CA GLU A 192 13.58 -21.50 14.44
C GLU A 192 14.17 -22.48 13.41
N GLY A 193 14.74 -21.94 12.35
CA GLY A 193 15.11 -22.74 11.18
C GLY A 193 13.87 -23.41 10.56
N THR A 194 13.79 -24.74 10.61
CA THR A 194 12.63 -25.54 10.14
C THR A 194 11.77 -26.07 11.27
N SER A 195 12.15 -25.84 12.53
CA SER A 195 11.42 -26.33 13.71
C SER A 195 10.35 -25.34 14.12
N VAL A 196 9.13 -25.84 14.36
CA VAL A 196 8.04 -25.01 14.88
C VAL A 196 8.22 -24.83 16.39
N VAL A 197 8.35 -23.57 16.85
CA VAL A 197 8.48 -23.22 18.27
C VAL A 197 7.21 -22.64 18.86
N GLY A 198 6.22 -22.27 18.02
CA GLY A 198 4.96 -21.75 18.51
C GLY A 198 3.88 -21.62 17.44
N THR A 199 2.64 -21.54 17.86
CA THR A 199 1.47 -21.26 17.00
C THR A 199 0.69 -20.13 17.68
N PRO A 200 0.90 -18.87 17.25
CA PRO A 200 0.22 -17.73 17.85
C PRO A 200 -1.27 -17.72 17.46
N ASP A 201 -2.07 -16.99 18.23
CA ASP A 201 -3.46 -16.72 17.87
C ASP A 201 -3.49 -15.80 16.64
N ARG A 202 -3.97 -16.32 15.52
CA ARG A 202 -4.05 -15.56 14.25
C ARG A 202 -4.94 -14.32 14.33
N SER A 203 -5.87 -14.25 15.27
CA SER A 203 -6.75 -13.09 15.45
C SER A 203 -5.99 -11.81 15.81
N LEU A 204 -4.76 -11.94 16.28
CA LEU A 204 -3.87 -10.82 16.60
C LEU A 204 -3.03 -10.33 15.40
N PHE A 205 -3.18 -10.96 14.23
CA PHE A 205 -2.34 -10.67 13.07
C PHE A 205 -3.16 -10.21 11.87
N TRP A 206 -2.63 -9.19 11.24
CA TRP A 206 -3.12 -8.68 9.95
C TRP A 206 -2.04 -8.80 8.89
N ILE A 207 -2.46 -8.99 7.67
CA ILE A 207 -1.58 -8.96 6.49
C ILE A 207 -1.60 -7.54 5.96
N ALA A 208 -0.50 -6.82 6.18
CA ALA A 208 -0.34 -5.45 5.71
C ALA A 208 -0.24 -5.40 4.18
N GLN A 209 -0.93 -4.45 3.59
CA GLN A 209 -0.91 -4.14 2.17
C GLN A 209 -0.59 -2.65 1.96
N THR A 210 -0.72 -2.18 0.74
CA THR A 210 -0.72 -0.76 0.39
C THR A 210 -2.00 -0.42 -0.39
N PRO A 211 -2.50 0.86 -0.31
CA PRO A 211 -1.80 2.02 0.20
C PRO A 211 -1.61 2.02 1.72
N GLN A 212 -0.51 2.65 2.13
CA GLN A 212 -0.29 3.10 3.50
C GLN A 212 -0.35 4.63 3.45
N VAL A 213 -1.24 5.23 4.21
CA VAL A 213 -1.54 6.68 4.13
C VAL A 213 -1.11 7.34 5.42
N PHE A 214 -0.35 8.44 5.32
CA PHE A 214 0.25 9.10 6.47
C PHE A 214 0.10 10.62 6.41
N HIS A 215 0.23 11.27 7.55
CA HIS A 215 0.64 12.67 7.60
C HIS A 215 2.06 12.78 7.06
N SER A 216 2.27 13.67 6.09
CA SER A 216 3.53 13.70 5.32
C SER A 216 4.74 14.10 6.16
N ASP A 217 4.57 14.99 7.11
CA ASP A 217 5.59 15.44 8.06
C ASP A 217 6.04 14.30 8.99
N VAL A 218 5.10 13.54 9.54
CA VAL A 218 5.39 12.39 10.42
C VAL A 218 6.14 11.30 9.66
N LEU A 219 5.70 10.96 8.44
CA LEU A 219 6.37 9.94 7.64
C LEU A 219 7.79 10.39 7.26
N LEU A 220 7.97 11.67 6.88
CA LEU A 220 9.28 12.22 6.55
C LEU A 220 10.23 12.17 7.76
N GLU A 221 9.74 12.53 8.96
CA GLU A 221 10.48 12.43 10.21
C GLU A 221 10.90 10.98 10.49
N ALA A 222 9.97 10.03 10.37
CA ALA A 222 10.22 8.60 10.60
C ALA A 222 11.31 8.04 9.66
N HIS A 223 11.25 8.38 8.37
CA HIS A 223 12.26 7.98 7.41
C HIS A 223 13.64 8.58 7.74
N ARG A 224 13.69 9.86 8.11
CA ARG A 224 14.95 10.54 8.47
C ARG A 224 15.57 9.98 9.74
N ALA A 225 14.76 9.70 10.76
CA ALA A 225 15.21 9.06 11.99
C ALA A 225 15.81 7.68 11.70
N ALA A 226 15.10 6.86 10.91
CA ALA A 226 15.58 5.54 10.51
C ALA A 226 16.91 5.61 9.73
N LEU A 227 17.05 6.59 8.82
CA LEU A 227 18.29 6.80 8.07
C LEU A 227 19.47 7.17 9.00
N GLN A 228 19.24 8.07 9.97
CA GLN A 228 20.27 8.47 10.94
C GLN A 228 20.72 7.32 11.84
N GLU A 229 19.79 6.42 12.19
CA GLU A 229 20.06 5.25 13.03
C GLU A 229 20.60 4.04 12.24
N GLY A 230 20.63 4.11 10.90
CA GLY A 230 20.95 2.96 10.05
C GLY A 230 19.94 1.84 10.13
N TYR A 231 18.68 2.14 10.51
CA TYR A 231 17.62 1.16 10.66
C TYR A 231 16.89 0.92 9.34
N VAL A 232 16.63 -0.34 9.03
CA VAL A 232 15.84 -0.75 7.86
C VAL A 232 14.56 -1.44 8.34
N GLY A 233 13.43 -0.77 8.11
CA GLY A 233 12.09 -1.30 8.41
C GLY A 233 11.57 -2.24 7.32
N THR A 234 10.52 -2.97 7.63
CA THR A 234 9.83 -3.88 6.70
C THR A 234 8.92 -3.14 5.73
N ASP A 235 8.30 -2.05 6.19
CA ASP A 235 7.40 -1.16 5.45
C ASP A 235 7.46 0.26 6.02
N ASP A 236 6.66 1.17 5.46
CA ASP A 236 6.68 2.57 5.87
C ASP A 236 6.01 2.77 7.24
N SER A 237 4.99 1.97 7.57
CA SER A 237 4.31 2.04 8.88
C SER A 237 5.23 1.67 10.04
N SER A 238 6.10 0.68 9.85
CA SER A 238 7.05 0.26 10.89
C SER A 238 8.05 1.36 11.29
N LEU A 239 8.34 2.29 10.39
CA LEU A 239 9.17 3.45 10.69
C LEU A 239 8.43 4.47 11.56
N VAL A 240 7.15 4.71 11.25
CA VAL A 240 6.28 5.60 12.04
C VAL A 240 6.04 5.03 13.44
N GLU A 241 5.76 3.73 13.56
CA GLU A 241 5.64 3.03 14.83
C GLU A 241 6.90 3.16 15.68
N ARG A 242 8.08 3.08 15.04
CA ARG A 242 9.38 3.18 15.72
C ARG A 242 9.60 4.53 16.41
N ILE A 243 9.12 5.62 15.84
CA ILE A 243 9.18 6.97 16.47
C ILE A 243 8.03 7.24 17.43
N GLY A 244 7.19 6.23 17.72
CA GLY A 244 6.04 6.32 18.63
C GLY A 244 4.75 6.78 17.98
N GLY A 245 4.69 6.87 16.66
CA GLY A 245 3.48 7.22 15.92
C GLY A 245 2.42 6.12 15.98
N LYS A 246 1.16 6.54 15.88
CA LYS A 246 -0.01 5.67 15.98
C LYS A 246 -0.52 5.27 14.60
N ILE A 247 -0.50 3.98 14.32
CA ILE A 247 -0.99 3.38 13.07
C ILE A 247 -2.35 2.71 13.29
N VAL A 248 -3.28 2.96 12.37
CA VAL A 248 -4.61 2.36 12.36
C VAL A 248 -4.73 1.44 11.14
N LEU A 249 -5.32 0.27 11.33
CA LEU A 249 -5.59 -0.68 10.26
C LEU A 249 -6.96 -0.41 9.62
N VAL A 250 -7.02 -0.56 8.31
CA VAL A 250 -8.25 -0.48 7.51
C VAL A 250 -8.40 -1.77 6.72
N ASP A 251 -9.59 -2.37 6.80
CA ASP A 251 -9.88 -3.58 6.03
C ASP A 251 -9.85 -3.29 4.52
N CYS A 252 -9.09 -4.08 3.81
CA CYS A 252 -8.85 -3.96 2.39
C CYS A 252 -9.13 -5.31 1.72
N PRO A 253 -9.75 -5.32 0.53
CA PRO A 253 -10.02 -6.55 -0.20
C PRO A 253 -8.75 -7.40 -0.35
N ARG A 254 -8.86 -8.70 -0.08
CA ARG A 254 -7.73 -9.64 -0.18
C ARG A 254 -7.16 -9.75 -1.57
N ASP A 255 -7.97 -9.48 -2.56
CA ASP A 255 -7.59 -9.47 -3.96
C ASP A 255 -6.72 -8.27 -4.38
N ASN A 256 -6.47 -7.29 -3.47
CA ASN A 256 -5.42 -6.29 -3.68
C ASN A 256 -4.02 -6.92 -3.55
N MET A 257 -3.81 -7.96 -4.34
CA MET A 257 -2.58 -8.77 -4.33
C MET A 257 -1.38 -7.98 -4.87
N LYS A 258 -0.21 -8.30 -4.31
CA LYS A 258 1.08 -7.84 -4.85
C LYS A 258 1.62 -8.92 -5.80
N LEU A 259 1.81 -8.58 -7.06
CA LEU A 259 2.54 -9.44 -7.99
C LEU A 259 4.00 -9.54 -7.50
N THR A 260 4.37 -10.66 -6.89
CA THR A 260 5.69 -10.85 -6.27
C THR A 260 6.53 -11.87 -7.01
N VAL A 261 5.94 -12.99 -7.37
CA VAL A 261 6.54 -14.11 -8.08
C VAL A 261 5.73 -14.40 -9.35
N PRO A 262 6.31 -15.12 -10.35
CA PRO A 262 5.59 -15.45 -11.60
C PRO A 262 4.28 -16.20 -11.37
N GLU A 263 4.19 -16.98 -10.31
CA GLU A 263 3.02 -17.79 -9.93
C GLU A 263 1.80 -16.92 -9.56
N ASP A 264 2.00 -15.65 -9.20
CA ASP A 264 0.91 -14.70 -8.91
C ASP A 264 0.20 -14.24 -10.19
N LEU A 265 0.86 -14.35 -11.36
CA LEU A 265 0.39 -13.76 -12.61
C LEU A 265 -0.97 -14.28 -13.07
N PRO A 266 -1.27 -15.60 -13.05
CA PRO A 266 -2.58 -16.10 -13.45
C PRO A 266 -3.72 -15.54 -12.62
N ALA A 267 -3.53 -15.46 -11.28
CA ALA A 267 -4.55 -14.94 -10.37
C ALA A 267 -4.80 -13.44 -10.60
N VAL A 268 -3.73 -12.65 -10.70
CA VAL A 268 -3.83 -11.20 -10.98
C VAL A 268 -4.48 -10.95 -12.33
N SER A 269 -4.11 -11.70 -13.38
CA SER A 269 -4.70 -11.56 -14.72
C SER A 269 -6.19 -11.89 -14.72
N ALA A 270 -6.58 -12.99 -14.07
CA ALA A 270 -7.98 -13.40 -13.99
C ALA A 270 -8.84 -12.33 -13.25
N LEU A 271 -8.33 -11.78 -12.16
CA LEU A 271 -9.01 -10.73 -11.40
C LEU A 271 -9.13 -9.42 -12.20
N LEU A 272 -8.09 -9.01 -12.91
CA LEU A 272 -8.13 -7.83 -13.79
C LEU A 272 -9.12 -8.05 -14.93
N HIS A 273 -9.10 -9.23 -15.55
CA HIS A 273 -10.04 -9.56 -16.61
C HIS A 273 -11.49 -9.57 -16.12
N ALA A 274 -11.76 -10.16 -14.97
CA ALA A 274 -13.09 -10.16 -14.37
C ALA A 274 -13.61 -8.75 -14.04
N ARG A 275 -12.72 -7.82 -13.66
CA ARG A 275 -13.11 -6.43 -13.33
C ARG A 275 -13.26 -5.52 -14.55
N TYR A 276 -12.42 -5.72 -15.56
CA TYR A 276 -12.26 -4.74 -16.65
C TYR A 276 -12.35 -5.36 -18.05
N GLY A 277 -12.48 -6.71 -18.19
CA GLY A 277 -12.45 -7.42 -19.48
C GLY A 277 -13.58 -7.03 -20.42
N GLU A 278 -14.79 -6.84 -19.88
CA GLU A 278 -15.96 -6.45 -20.69
C GLU A 278 -15.90 -5.02 -21.23
N ALA A 279 -15.08 -4.13 -20.58
CA ALA A 279 -14.93 -2.75 -21.01
C ALA A 279 -13.94 -2.56 -22.18
N GLN A 280 -13.15 -3.58 -22.54
CA GLN A 280 -12.14 -3.51 -23.60
C GLN A 280 -12.61 -4.12 -24.93
N GLU A 281 -13.77 -4.77 -24.96
CA GLU A 281 -14.36 -5.35 -26.18
C GLU A 281 -15.36 -4.42 -26.89
N GLN A 282 -15.56 -3.21 -26.40
CA GLN A 282 -16.38 -2.14 -27.01
C GLN A 282 -15.49 -1.00 -27.53
#